data_ec98a9991f087e3a9f4c48c51d3a2370
#
_entry.id   ec98a9991f087e3a9f4c48c51d3a2370
#
_cell.length_a   1.000
_cell.length_b   1.000
_cell.length_c   1.000
_cell.angle_alpha   90.00
_cell.angle_beta   90.00
_cell.angle_gamma   90.00
#
_symmetry.space_group_name_H-M   'P 1'
#
loop_
_entity.id
_entity.type
_entity.pdbx_description
1 polymer ?
#
loop_
_entity_poly.entity_id
_entity_poly.type
_entity_poly.pdbx_seq_one_letter_code
_entity_poly.pdbx_strand_id
1 'polypeptide(L)'
;MLRKVRIIFAAVFFFFITLLFLDFTGTIHSWMGWMARIQFIPAVLALNAGVVAALVILTLLLGRVYCSVICPIGVFQDIISWGHGKTKRKNRFRFSYSPAKDWLRYGFLVLFIVSLVAGTGSVAALLAPYSSYGRIASNLFAPVYAAGNNVLAYFAERLDSYAFYSTEVWIKSIPTFIIALLTFAVIFYLSWKNGRTYCNTVCPVGTILGFVSRYSFFKPVIDTEKCRNCGLCGRQCKASCINMKEHEIDYSRCVACMDCLEACNEGAISYRFSLPWKRKAEEGSTNEEKGPAENDGRRAFITAAALVTSAAALKSQEIKRDGGLAPVIGKKAPERGTALTPAGSSGHRHFYQHCTACQLCVSACPYGVLRPSTALDTLMQPEMSYERGYCRPGCTKCSEICPAGAIRKISREEKSSIQIGHAVVNLDMCIVNRDDVQCGNCACHCPAGAISMIPRDPDDKKSRKIPVVDPERCIGCGACENLCPSRPLSAIHVEGHEMHRTI
;
A
#
# COMPACT_ATOMS: atom_id res chain seq x y z
N MET A 1 12.01 -21.36 -22.66
CA MET A 1 13.00 -20.94 -21.66
C MET A 1 12.68 -19.56 -21.07
N LEU A 2 12.51 -18.51 -21.88
CA LEU A 2 12.26 -17.12 -21.42
C LEU A 2 11.05 -16.97 -20.47
N ARG A 3 9.92 -17.63 -20.76
CA ARG A 3 8.73 -17.61 -19.89
C ARG A 3 9.01 -18.18 -18.49
N LYS A 4 9.74 -19.29 -18.40
CA LYS A 4 10.08 -19.90 -17.08
C LYS A 4 10.95 -18.96 -16.25
N VAL A 5 11.98 -18.35 -16.87
CA VAL A 5 12.84 -17.36 -16.23
C VAL A 5 12.02 -16.17 -15.71
N ARG A 6 11.14 -15.60 -16.55
CA ARG A 6 10.24 -14.52 -16.14
C ARG A 6 9.37 -14.91 -14.94
N ILE A 7 8.78 -16.12 -14.95
CA ILE A 7 7.92 -16.59 -13.85
C ILE A 7 8.70 -16.68 -12.53
N ILE A 8 9.94 -17.21 -12.58
CA ILE A 8 10.80 -17.32 -11.39
C ILE A 8 11.08 -15.93 -10.81
N PHE A 9 11.53 -14.98 -11.64
CA PHE A 9 11.79 -13.62 -11.18
C PHE A 9 10.52 -12.94 -10.65
N ALA A 10 9.37 -13.09 -11.33
CA ALA A 10 8.11 -12.56 -10.88
C ALA A 10 7.67 -13.13 -9.52
N ALA A 11 7.85 -14.43 -9.31
CA ALA A 11 7.56 -15.10 -8.04
C ALA A 11 8.46 -14.58 -6.91
N VAL A 12 9.76 -14.42 -7.17
CA VAL A 12 10.73 -13.88 -6.20
C VAL A 12 10.37 -12.45 -5.82
N PHE A 13 10.16 -11.55 -6.80
CA PHE A 13 9.77 -10.17 -6.51
C PHE A 13 8.45 -10.09 -5.76
N PHE A 14 7.45 -10.83 -6.19
CA PHE A 14 6.14 -10.84 -5.56
C PHE A 14 6.21 -11.33 -4.11
N PHE A 15 6.93 -12.42 -3.86
CA PHE A 15 7.12 -12.99 -2.54
C PHE A 15 7.78 -12.00 -1.58
N PHE A 16 8.92 -11.43 -1.95
CA PHE A 16 9.64 -10.50 -1.08
C PHE A 16 8.89 -9.18 -0.89
N ILE A 17 8.26 -8.62 -1.93
CA ILE A 17 7.42 -7.43 -1.77
C ILE A 17 6.22 -7.72 -0.84
N THR A 18 5.60 -8.89 -0.93
CA THR A 18 4.52 -9.27 -0.01
C THR A 18 5.04 -9.38 1.42
N LEU A 19 6.18 -10.03 1.62
CA LEU A 19 6.80 -10.15 2.94
C LEU A 19 7.12 -8.79 3.57
N LEU A 20 7.52 -7.76 2.78
CA LEU A 20 7.71 -6.41 3.31
C LEU A 20 6.46 -5.82 3.99
N PHE A 21 5.27 -6.19 3.53
CA PHE A 21 4.01 -5.75 4.16
C PHE A 21 3.56 -6.64 5.31
N LEU A 22 4.06 -7.87 5.39
CA LEU A 22 3.73 -8.83 6.44
C LEU A 22 4.73 -8.82 7.60
N ASP A 23 5.91 -8.27 7.38
CA ASP A 23 7.00 -8.24 8.36
C ASP A 23 6.72 -7.27 9.50
N PHE A 24 6.33 -7.81 10.65
CA PHE A 24 6.16 -7.06 11.90
C PHE A 24 7.45 -6.98 12.73
N THR A 25 8.49 -7.78 12.37
CA THR A 25 9.78 -7.79 13.06
C THR A 25 10.71 -6.69 12.56
N GLY A 26 10.56 -6.29 11.28
CA GLY A 26 11.39 -5.30 10.61
C GLY A 26 12.74 -5.84 10.12
N THR A 27 12.95 -7.16 10.16
CA THR A 27 14.18 -7.80 9.68
C THR A 27 14.27 -7.81 8.16
N ILE A 28 13.17 -8.10 7.47
CA ILE A 28 13.10 -8.15 6.01
C ILE A 28 13.27 -6.76 5.40
N HIS A 29 12.80 -5.72 6.08
CA HIS A 29 12.91 -4.34 5.61
C HIS A 29 14.37 -3.89 5.45
N SER A 30 15.28 -4.30 6.33
CA SER A 30 16.70 -3.93 6.25
C SER A 30 17.39 -4.52 5.02
N TRP A 31 16.96 -5.70 4.56
CA TRP A 31 17.59 -6.43 3.45
C TRP A 31 16.89 -6.16 2.11
N MET A 32 15.58 -6.16 2.09
CA MET A 32 14.77 -6.11 0.86
C MET A 32 14.00 -4.79 0.67
N GLY A 33 14.16 -3.80 1.55
CA GLY A 33 13.47 -2.50 1.46
C GLY A 33 13.72 -1.74 0.15
N TRP A 34 14.85 -2.03 -0.54
CA TRP A 34 15.14 -1.47 -1.86
C TRP A 34 14.11 -1.86 -2.92
N MET A 35 13.44 -3.01 -2.79
CA MET A 35 12.40 -3.46 -3.74
C MET A 35 11.18 -2.52 -3.75
N ALA A 36 10.88 -1.86 -2.64
CA ALA A 36 9.85 -0.83 -2.58
C ALA A 36 10.27 0.45 -3.31
N ARG A 37 11.56 0.81 -3.24
CA ARG A 37 12.11 2.04 -3.85
C ARG A 37 12.23 1.97 -5.37
N ILE A 38 12.32 0.78 -5.97
CA ILE A 38 12.35 0.61 -7.42
C ILE A 38 10.94 0.60 -8.05
N GLN A 39 9.87 0.82 -7.27
CA GLN A 39 8.53 0.95 -7.82
C GLN A 39 8.38 2.29 -8.54
N PHE A 40 7.77 2.28 -9.74
CA PHE A 40 7.78 3.42 -10.67
C PHE A 40 7.26 4.73 -10.06
N ILE A 41 6.02 4.76 -9.52
CA ILE A 41 5.43 5.98 -8.94
C ILE A 41 6.20 6.45 -7.69
N PRO A 42 6.52 5.60 -6.71
CA PRO A 42 7.38 5.99 -5.60
C PRO A 42 8.72 6.56 -6.04
N ALA A 43 9.38 5.98 -7.04
CA ALA A 43 10.66 6.48 -7.55
C ALA A 43 10.53 7.87 -8.21
N VAL A 44 9.42 8.11 -8.94
CA VAL A 44 9.13 9.45 -9.53
C VAL A 44 8.92 10.49 -8.44
N LEU A 45 8.13 10.19 -7.41
CA LEU A 45 7.85 11.13 -6.30
C LEU A 45 9.08 11.36 -5.42
N ALA A 46 9.93 10.36 -5.25
CA ALA A 46 11.22 10.48 -4.56
C ALA A 46 12.29 11.21 -5.41
N LEU A 47 11.94 11.67 -6.63
CA LEU A 47 12.86 12.29 -7.59
C LEU A 47 14.10 11.43 -7.89
N ASN A 48 13.96 10.12 -7.80
CA ASN A 48 15.06 9.19 -8.09
C ASN A 48 15.21 8.97 -9.59
N ALA A 49 15.85 9.95 -10.25
CA ALA A 49 16.04 9.95 -11.70
C ALA A 49 16.76 8.69 -12.21
N GLY A 50 17.71 8.14 -11.44
CA GLY A 50 18.44 6.93 -11.82
C GLY A 50 17.54 5.71 -11.94
N VAL A 51 16.66 5.47 -10.96
CA VAL A 51 15.70 4.36 -11.00
C VAL A 51 14.68 4.55 -12.11
N VAL A 52 14.14 5.77 -12.26
CA VAL A 52 13.17 6.08 -13.33
C VAL A 52 13.80 5.85 -14.71
N ALA A 53 15.01 6.36 -14.94
CA ALA A 53 15.75 6.15 -16.18
C ALA A 53 16.01 4.65 -16.44
N ALA A 54 16.46 3.90 -15.42
CA ALA A 54 16.68 2.45 -15.55
C ALA A 54 15.40 1.70 -15.93
N LEU A 55 14.24 2.05 -15.35
CA LEU A 55 12.95 1.42 -15.68
C LEU A 55 12.47 1.78 -17.09
N VAL A 56 12.70 3.02 -17.54
CA VAL A 56 12.40 3.46 -18.91
C VAL A 56 13.31 2.74 -19.90
N ILE A 57 14.61 2.68 -19.66
CA ILE A 57 15.58 1.94 -20.48
C ILE A 57 15.21 0.44 -20.53
N LEU A 58 14.90 -0.17 -19.40
CA LEU A 58 14.44 -1.56 -19.35
C LEU A 58 13.20 -1.77 -20.23
N THR A 59 12.27 -0.81 -20.22
CA THR A 59 11.05 -0.88 -21.04
C THR A 59 11.36 -0.67 -22.52
N LEU A 60 12.29 0.22 -22.87
CA LEU A 60 12.76 0.39 -24.24
C LEU A 60 13.49 -0.84 -24.76
N LEU A 61 14.27 -1.50 -23.93
CA LEU A 61 15.00 -2.71 -24.31
C LEU A 61 14.05 -3.91 -24.44
N LEU A 62 13.30 -4.22 -23.39
CA LEU A 62 12.59 -5.50 -23.24
C LEU A 62 11.06 -5.37 -23.21
N GLY A 63 10.50 -4.21 -23.57
CA GLY A 63 9.07 -3.96 -23.44
C GLY A 63 8.63 -3.86 -21.96
N ARG A 64 7.34 -4.00 -21.68
CA ARG A 64 6.75 -3.79 -20.34
C ARG A 64 7.05 -4.92 -19.33
N VAL A 65 8.31 -5.36 -19.26
CA VAL A 65 8.77 -6.40 -18.29
C VAL A 65 8.54 -5.95 -16.85
N TYR A 66 8.66 -4.65 -16.55
CA TYR A 66 8.30 -4.10 -15.24
C TYR A 66 6.92 -4.57 -14.77
N CYS A 67 5.90 -4.49 -15.65
CA CYS A 67 4.52 -4.87 -15.30
C CYS A 67 4.33 -6.37 -15.10
N SER A 68 5.21 -7.21 -15.65
CA SER A 68 5.09 -8.66 -15.56
C SER A 68 6.01 -9.32 -14.55
N VAL A 69 7.01 -8.59 -14.01
CA VAL A 69 8.01 -9.12 -13.08
C VAL A 69 8.09 -8.31 -11.79
N ILE A 70 8.24 -6.98 -11.88
CA ILE A 70 8.55 -6.11 -10.73
C ILE A 70 7.28 -5.62 -10.04
N CYS A 71 6.24 -5.27 -10.80
CA CYS A 71 5.02 -4.70 -10.25
C CYS A 71 4.15 -5.77 -9.55
N PRO A 72 3.93 -5.68 -8.22
CA PRO A 72 3.23 -6.72 -7.48
C PRO A 72 1.77 -6.88 -7.90
N ILE A 73 1.05 -5.80 -8.21
CA ILE A 73 -0.33 -5.88 -8.67
C ILE A 73 -0.42 -6.56 -10.04
N GLY A 74 0.61 -6.39 -10.87
CA GLY A 74 0.70 -7.06 -12.14
C GLY A 74 0.88 -8.57 -11.97
N VAL A 75 1.81 -9.00 -11.14
CA VAL A 75 2.03 -10.44 -10.85
C VAL A 75 0.80 -11.04 -10.16
N PHE A 76 0.15 -10.31 -9.27
CA PHE A 76 -1.09 -10.72 -8.60
C PHE A 76 -2.22 -11.03 -9.59
N GLN A 77 -2.41 -10.18 -10.62
CA GLN A 77 -3.36 -10.46 -11.70
C GLN A 77 -3.01 -11.73 -12.48
N ASP A 78 -1.72 -12.01 -12.70
CA ASP A 78 -1.28 -13.25 -13.35
C ASP A 78 -1.63 -14.49 -12.51
N ILE A 79 -1.45 -14.41 -11.18
CA ILE A 79 -1.79 -15.51 -10.26
C ILE A 79 -3.30 -15.80 -10.30
N ILE A 80 -4.14 -14.76 -10.21
CA ILE A 80 -5.62 -14.91 -10.29
C ILE A 80 -6.02 -15.51 -11.64
N SER A 81 -5.46 -14.99 -12.71
CA SER A 81 -5.75 -15.46 -14.07
C SER A 81 -5.32 -16.90 -14.29
N TRP A 82 -4.20 -17.33 -13.73
CA TRP A 82 -3.72 -18.70 -13.76
C TRP A 82 -4.63 -19.64 -12.94
N GLY A 83 -5.06 -19.22 -11.74
CA GLY A 83 -6.00 -19.97 -10.90
C GLY A 83 -7.30 -20.28 -11.64
N HIS A 84 -7.90 -19.29 -12.32
CA HIS A 84 -9.09 -19.52 -13.13
C HIS A 84 -8.84 -20.53 -14.29
N GLY A 85 -7.68 -20.45 -14.93
CA GLY A 85 -7.32 -21.40 -16.01
C GLY A 85 -7.25 -22.86 -15.56
N LYS A 86 -6.94 -23.11 -14.27
CA LYS A 86 -6.93 -24.47 -13.69
C LYS A 86 -8.32 -24.97 -13.31
N THR A 87 -9.22 -24.08 -12.91
CA THR A 87 -10.55 -24.46 -12.40
C THR A 87 -11.47 -24.99 -13.51
N LYS A 88 -11.30 -24.54 -14.75
CA LYS A 88 -12.11 -24.98 -15.90
C LYS A 88 -11.23 -25.62 -16.99
N ARG A 89 -11.09 -26.95 -16.95
CA ARG A 89 -10.32 -27.73 -17.95
C ARG A 89 -10.70 -27.42 -19.42
N LYS A 90 -11.97 -27.07 -19.69
CA LYS A 90 -12.49 -26.73 -21.03
C LYS A 90 -12.15 -25.32 -21.52
N ASN A 91 -11.76 -24.37 -20.66
CA ASN A 91 -11.54 -22.96 -20.99
C ASN A 91 -10.08 -22.52 -20.85
N ARG A 92 -9.12 -23.38 -21.19
CA ARG A 92 -7.68 -23.04 -21.15
C ARG A 92 -7.32 -21.87 -22.07
N PHE A 93 -8.10 -21.66 -23.14
CA PHE A 93 -7.91 -20.61 -24.16
C PHE A 93 -9.13 -19.69 -24.16
N ARG A 94 -9.13 -18.70 -23.28
CA ARG A 94 -10.32 -17.91 -22.94
C ARG A 94 -10.29 -16.45 -23.37
N PHE A 95 -9.13 -15.95 -23.77
CA PHE A 95 -8.99 -14.55 -24.15
C PHE A 95 -9.28 -14.35 -25.63
N SER A 96 -9.72 -13.15 -25.99
CA SER A 96 -9.91 -12.70 -27.35
C SER A 96 -9.27 -11.32 -27.51
N TYR A 97 -8.92 -10.98 -28.72
CA TYR A 97 -8.50 -9.62 -29.03
C TYR A 97 -9.63 -8.63 -28.74
N SER A 98 -9.27 -7.51 -28.12
CA SER A 98 -10.16 -6.37 -27.96
C SER A 98 -9.40 -5.09 -28.31
N PRO A 99 -10.05 -4.13 -29.01
CA PRO A 99 -9.39 -2.86 -29.32
C PRO A 99 -9.02 -2.10 -28.04
N ALA A 100 -8.01 -1.24 -28.15
CA ALA A 100 -7.60 -0.40 -27.02
C ALA A 100 -8.69 0.62 -26.70
N LYS A 101 -9.02 0.75 -25.40
CA LYS A 101 -9.94 1.81 -24.90
C LYS A 101 -9.12 3.05 -24.54
N ASP A 102 -8.57 3.73 -25.56
CA ASP A 102 -7.60 4.80 -25.36
C ASP A 102 -8.17 5.99 -24.58
N TRP A 103 -9.43 6.36 -24.79
CA TRP A 103 -10.08 7.42 -24.03
C TRP A 103 -10.09 7.13 -22.52
N LEU A 104 -10.31 5.87 -22.12
CA LEU A 104 -10.31 5.47 -20.72
C LEU A 104 -8.88 5.48 -20.14
N ARG A 105 -7.90 4.99 -20.91
CA ARG A 105 -6.48 4.94 -20.51
C ARG A 105 -5.93 6.35 -20.25
N TYR A 106 -6.14 7.24 -21.21
CA TYR A 106 -5.66 8.63 -21.10
C TYR A 106 -6.49 9.42 -20.10
N GLY A 107 -7.79 9.16 -19.98
CA GLY A 107 -8.66 9.77 -18.97
C GLY A 107 -8.18 9.47 -17.54
N PHE A 108 -7.86 8.22 -17.20
CA PHE A 108 -7.30 7.88 -15.91
C PHE A 108 -5.88 8.44 -15.70
N LEU A 109 -5.07 8.53 -16.75
CA LEU A 109 -3.75 9.15 -16.66
C LEU A 109 -3.86 10.65 -16.37
N VAL A 110 -4.75 11.36 -17.07
CA VAL A 110 -4.99 12.80 -16.82
C VAL A 110 -5.54 13.00 -15.40
N LEU A 111 -6.52 12.20 -14.97
CA LEU A 111 -7.06 12.25 -13.61
C LEU A 111 -5.95 12.05 -12.57
N PHE A 112 -5.04 11.10 -12.80
CA PHE A 112 -3.90 10.86 -11.93
C PHE A 112 -2.94 12.06 -11.86
N ILE A 113 -2.58 12.64 -13.02
CA ILE A 113 -1.69 13.82 -13.09
C ILE A 113 -2.36 15.03 -12.41
N VAL A 114 -3.64 15.30 -12.73
CA VAL A 114 -4.40 16.39 -12.11
C VAL A 114 -4.47 16.23 -10.61
N SER A 115 -4.73 15.01 -10.10
CA SER A 115 -4.78 14.75 -8.66
C SER A 115 -3.43 14.96 -7.96
N LEU A 116 -2.30 14.65 -8.63
CA LEU A 116 -0.97 14.94 -8.09
C LEU A 116 -0.70 16.45 -8.05
N VAL A 117 -1.04 17.19 -9.11
CA VAL A 117 -0.82 18.64 -9.18
C VAL A 117 -1.72 19.38 -8.21
N ALA A 118 -2.98 18.96 -8.09
CA ALA A 118 -3.94 19.52 -7.14
C ALA A 118 -3.64 19.19 -5.67
N GLY A 119 -2.68 18.27 -5.40
CA GLY A 119 -2.34 17.83 -4.05
C GLY A 119 -3.37 16.88 -3.42
N THR A 120 -4.32 16.35 -4.19
CA THR A 120 -5.30 15.34 -3.72
C THR A 120 -4.66 13.94 -3.72
N GLY A 121 -3.73 13.73 -2.78
CA GLY A 121 -2.93 12.51 -2.67
C GLY A 121 -3.75 11.22 -2.51
N SER A 122 -4.94 11.30 -1.93
CA SER A 122 -5.86 10.17 -1.74
C SER A 122 -6.36 9.60 -3.09
N VAL A 123 -6.71 10.46 -4.07
CA VAL A 123 -7.14 10.03 -5.40
C VAL A 123 -5.97 9.42 -6.18
N ALA A 124 -4.80 10.06 -6.15
CA ALA A 124 -3.59 9.53 -6.76
C ALA A 124 -3.23 8.16 -6.17
N ALA A 125 -3.36 7.99 -4.86
CA ALA A 125 -3.10 6.73 -4.15
C ALA A 125 -4.05 5.60 -4.58
N LEU A 126 -5.31 5.89 -4.90
CA LEU A 126 -6.26 4.88 -5.40
C LEU A 126 -5.83 4.30 -6.75
N LEU A 127 -5.27 5.15 -7.63
CA LEU A 127 -4.86 4.75 -8.99
C LEU A 127 -3.45 4.14 -9.03
N ALA A 128 -2.62 4.44 -8.04
CA ALA A 128 -1.24 3.96 -7.96
C ALA A 128 -1.19 2.43 -7.73
N PRO A 129 -0.56 1.64 -8.64
CA PRO A 129 -0.61 0.18 -8.56
C PRO A 129 0.10 -0.37 -7.33
N TYR A 130 1.25 0.17 -6.94
CA TYR A 130 1.97 -0.25 -5.75
C TYR A 130 1.18 0.04 -4.48
N SER A 131 0.54 1.21 -4.40
CA SER A 131 -0.29 1.61 -3.25
C SER A 131 -1.55 0.74 -3.12
N SER A 132 -2.20 0.42 -4.25
CA SER A 132 -3.34 -0.50 -4.27
C SER A 132 -2.95 -1.88 -3.75
N TYR A 133 -1.80 -2.41 -4.16
CA TYR A 133 -1.30 -3.68 -3.64
C TYR A 133 -0.93 -3.60 -2.17
N GLY A 134 -0.24 -2.54 -1.75
CA GLY A 134 0.16 -2.33 -0.36
C GLY A 134 -1.04 -2.28 0.60
N ARG A 135 -2.12 -1.60 0.21
CA ARG A 135 -3.37 -1.60 0.99
C ARG A 135 -4.01 -2.98 1.09
N ILE A 136 -4.04 -3.75 0.00
CA ILE A 136 -4.52 -5.13 0.01
C ILE A 136 -3.65 -5.98 0.95
N ALA A 137 -2.34 -5.91 0.81
CA ALA A 137 -1.41 -6.69 1.64
C ALA A 137 -1.50 -6.32 3.13
N SER A 138 -1.52 -5.03 3.46
CA SER A 138 -1.54 -4.55 4.85
C SER A 138 -2.90 -4.76 5.56
N ASN A 139 -4.02 -4.71 4.82
CA ASN A 139 -5.35 -4.78 5.44
C ASN A 139 -6.02 -6.15 5.29
N LEU A 140 -5.68 -6.95 4.27
CA LEU A 140 -6.27 -8.28 4.07
C LEU A 140 -5.28 -9.40 4.38
N PHE A 141 -4.03 -9.34 3.90
CA PHE A 141 -3.08 -10.43 4.08
C PHE A 141 -2.37 -10.37 5.43
N ALA A 142 -1.99 -9.18 5.92
CA ALA A 142 -1.29 -9.05 7.20
C ALA A 142 -2.13 -9.55 8.40
N PRO A 143 -3.44 -9.24 8.55
CA PRO A 143 -4.26 -9.82 9.61
C PRO A 143 -4.37 -11.34 9.54
N VAL A 144 -4.48 -11.92 8.33
CA VAL A 144 -4.52 -13.37 8.13
C VAL A 144 -3.17 -14.01 8.53
N TYR A 145 -2.07 -13.38 8.12
CA TYR A 145 -0.72 -13.82 8.50
C TYR A 145 -0.50 -13.76 10.01
N ALA A 146 -0.89 -12.66 10.66
CA ALA A 146 -0.80 -12.50 12.11
C ALA A 146 -1.68 -13.52 12.87
N ALA A 147 -2.89 -13.79 12.38
CA ALA A 147 -3.74 -14.83 12.93
C ALA A 147 -3.10 -16.23 12.80
N GLY A 148 -2.51 -16.54 11.63
CA GLY A 148 -1.74 -17.77 11.42
C GLY A 148 -0.54 -17.88 12.36
N ASN A 149 0.22 -16.78 12.54
CA ASN A 149 1.33 -16.74 13.49
C ASN A 149 0.85 -16.99 14.94
N ASN A 150 -0.31 -16.45 15.34
CA ASN A 150 -0.86 -16.68 16.69
C ASN A 150 -1.26 -18.14 16.91
N VAL A 151 -1.74 -18.83 15.87
CA VAL A 151 -1.98 -20.28 15.95
C VAL A 151 -0.66 -21.03 16.15
N LEU A 152 0.41 -20.67 15.43
CA LEU A 152 1.73 -21.26 15.63
C LEU A 152 2.30 -20.93 17.01
N ALA A 153 2.13 -19.70 17.50
CA ALA A 153 2.54 -19.32 18.86
C ALA A 153 1.85 -20.16 19.92
N TYR A 154 0.54 -20.39 19.78
CA TYR A 154 -0.23 -21.25 20.71
C TYR A 154 0.31 -22.69 20.79
N PHE A 155 0.72 -23.27 19.65
CA PHE A 155 1.34 -24.60 19.66
C PHE A 155 2.78 -24.57 20.18
N ALA A 156 3.55 -23.53 19.86
CA ALA A 156 4.92 -23.36 20.32
C ALA A 156 5.01 -23.23 21.84
N GLU A 157 4.12 -22.45 22.47
CA GLU A 157 4.03 -22.31 23.93
C GLU A 157 3.77 -23.66 24.63
N ARG A 158 2.94 -24.55 24.02
CA ARG A 158 2.69 -25.89 24.56
C ARG A 158 3.87 -26.85 24.44
N LEU A 159 4.82 -26.54 23.54
CA LEU A 159 6.04 -27.30 23.33
C LEU A 159 7.26 -26.64 24.02
N ASP A 160 7.01 -25.72 24.96
CA ASP A 160 8.02 -24.91 25.66
C ASP A 160 9.01 -24.20 24.71
N SER A 161 8.54 -23.84 23.51
CA SER A 161 9.32 -23.13 22.50
C SER A 161 8.84 -21.69 22.35
N TYR A 162 9.77 -20.73 22.47
CA TYR A 162 9.51 -19.30 22.29
C TYR A 162 9.87 -18.80 20.88
N ALA A 163 9.91 -19.69 19.89
CA ALA A 163 10.22 -19.32 18.50
C ALA A 163 9.14 -18.46 17.85
N PHE A 164 7.89 -18.56 18.32
CA PHE A 164 6.77 -17.75 17.87
C PHE A 164 6.13 -17.06 19.08
N TYR A 165 5.76 -15.79 18.90
CA TYR A 165 5.07 -15.01 19.93
C TYR A 165 3.75 -14.45 19.40
N SER A 166 2.78 -14.32 20.27
CA SER A 166 1.46 -13.80 19.92
C SER A 166 1.53 -12.32 19.57
N THR A 167 0.83 -11.94 18.50
CA THR A 167 0.71 -10.57 18.04
C THR A 167 -0.74 -10.12 18.03
N GLU A 168 -1.01 -8.87 18.36
CA GLU A 168 -2.37 -8.35 18.33
C GLU A 168 -2.86 -8.20 16.88
N VAL A 169 -3.97 -8.86 16.57
CA VAL A 169 -4.67 -8.73 15.29
C VAL A 169 -5.76 -7.69 15.43
N TRP A 170 -5.63 -6.55 14.76
CA TRP A 170 -6.63 -5.49 14.80
C TRP A 170 -6.75 -4.76 13.46
N ILE A 171 -7.93 -4.22 13.19
CA ILE A 171 -8.21 -3.42 11.99
C ILE A 171 -7.80 -1.97 12.29
N LYS A 172 -6.78 -1.48 11.58
CA LYS A 172 -6.20 -0.16 11.82
C LYS A 172 -7.11 1.01 11.43
N SER A 173 -7.96 0.83 10.39
CA SER A 173 -8.93 1.81 9.91
C SER A 173 -10.03 1.09 9.13
N ILE A 174 -11.28 1.23 9.54
CA ILE A 174 -12.43 0.60 8.86
C ILE A 174 -12.63 1.13 7.44
N PRO A 175 -12.62 2.46 7.17
CA PRO A 175 -12.76 2.95 5.81
C PRO A 175 -11.66 2.42 4.88
N THR A 176 -10.42 2.40 5.33
CA THR A 176 -9.31 1.87 4.53
C THR A 176 -9.44 0.37 4.28
N PHE A 177 -9.92 -0.40 5.24
CA PHE A 177 -10.20 -1.82 5.07
C PHE A 177 -11.27 -2.06 3.99
N ILE A 178 -12.37 -1.30 4.02
CA ILE A 178 -13.44 -1.39 3.01
C ILE A 178 -12.89 -1.04 1.62
N ILE A 179 -12.10 0.03 1.50
CA ILE A 179 -11.49 0.43 0.22
C ILE A 179 -10.52 -0.65 -0.27
N ALA A 180 -9.73 -1.26 0.60
CA ALA A 180 -8.83 -2.36 0.26
C ALA A 180 -9.60 -3.57 -0.24
N LEU A 181 -10.70 -3.94 0.43
CA LEU A 181 -11.58 -5.04 0.03
C LEU A 181 -12.24 -4.79 -1.32
N LEU A 182 -12.77 -3.58 -1.56
CA LEU A 182 -13.35 -3.19 -2.84
C LEU A 182 -12.29 -3.21 -3.96
N THR A 183 -11.09 -2.67 -3.70
CA THR A 183 -9.99 -2.69 -4.65
C THR A 183 -9.59 -4.13 -5.00
N PHE A 184 -9.47 -5.00 -4.00
CA PHE A 184 -9.21 -6.42 -4.18
C PHE A 184 -10.29 -7.09 -5.04
N ALA A 185 -11.55 -6.84 -4.71
CA ALA A 185 -12.70 -7.42 -5.43
C ALA A 185 -12.74 -6.99 -6.90
N VAL A 186 -12.52 -5.72 -7.18
CA VAL A 186 -12.48 -5.19 -8.55
C VAL A 186 -11.32 -5.82 -9.33
N ILE A 187 -10.10 -5.83 -8.76
CA ILE A 187 -8.94 -6.42 -9.42
C ILE A 187 -9.12 -7.91 -9.62
N PHE A 188 -9.66 -8.62 -8.63
CA PHE A 188 -9.96 -10.05 -8.72
C PHE A 188 -10.93 -10.33 -9.85
N TYR A 189 -12.06 -9.61 -9.92
CA TYR A 189 -13.08 -9.78 -10.96
C TYR A 189 -12.53 -9.50 -12.37
N LEU A 190 -11.84 -8.39 -12.55
CA LEU A 190 -11.24 -8.03 -13.83
C LEU A 190 -10.19 -9.04 -14.27
N SER A 191 -9.36 -9.51 -13.35
CA SER A 191 -8.31 -10.50 -13.67
C SER A 191 -8.87 -11.89 -13.91
N TRP A 192 -9.93 -12.24 -13.19
CA TRP A 192 -10.66 -13.50 -13.39
C TRP A 192 -11.31 -13.60 -14.76
N LYS A 193 -11.97 -12.53 -15.23
CA LYS A 193 -12.61 -12.49 -16.55
C LYS A 193 -11.63 -12.22 -17.71
N ASN A 194 -10.87 -11.15 -17.61
CA ASN A 194 -10.18 -10.52 -18.75
C ASN A 194 -8.66 -10.40 -18.58
N GLY A 195 -8.06 -11.06 -17.58
CA GLY A 195 -6.61 -11.06 -17.37
C GLY A 195 -6.04 -9.69 -16.94
N ARG A 196 -5.35 -8.99 -17.83
CA ARG A 196 -4.60 -7.77 -17.54
C ARG A 196 -5.36 -6.47 -17.81
N THR A 197 -6.71 -6.47 -17.76
CA THR A 197 -7.53 -5.30 -18.09
C THR A 197 -7.19 -4.10 -17.19
N TYR A 198 -7.04 -4.26 -15.88
CA TYR A 198 -6.68 -3.16 -14.99
C TYR A 198 -5.38 -2.47 -15.43
N CYS A 199 -4.33 -3.23 -15.74
CA CYS A 199 -3.04 -2.68 -16.17
C CYS A 199 -3.11 -1.96 -17.54
N ASN A 200 -4.08 -2.30 -18.37
CA ASN A 200 -4.20 -1.78 -19.73
C ASN A 200 -5.26 -0.68 -19.87
N THR A 201 -6.09 -0.43 -18.85
CA THR A 201 -7.17 0.57 -18.91
C THR A 201 -7.10 1.61 -17.77
N VAL A 202 -6.86 1.18 -16.53
CA VAL A 202 -6.94 2.05 -15.34
C VAL A 202 -5.57 2.50 -14.86
N CYS A 203 -4.56 1.64 -14.96
CA CYS A 203 -3.25 1.87 -14.35
C CYS A 203 -2.45 2.98 -15.07
N PRO A 204 -2.11 4.11 -14.40
CA PRO A 204 -1.33 5.19 -15.02
C PRO A 204 0.08 4.74 -15.43
N VAL A 205 0.75 3.91 -14.61
CA VAL A 205 2.07 3.33 -14.94
C VAL A 205 1.96 2.45 -16.20
N GLY A 206 0.87 1.67 -16.29
CA GLY A 206 0.61 0.85 -17.46
C GLY A 206 0.43 1.68 -18.74
N THR A 207 -0.13 2.87 -18.65
CA THR A 207 -0.30 3.78 -19.78
C THR A 207 1.03 4.43 -20.16
N ILE A 208 1.80 4.97 -19.20
CA ILE A 208 3.11 5.60 -19.44
C ILE A 208 4.10 4.60 -20.05
N LEU A 209 4.32 3.46 -19.39
CA LEU A 209 5.24 2.45 -19.90
C LEU A 209 4.71 1.77 -21.18
N GLY A 210 3.40 1.76 -21.40
CA GLY A 210 2.79 1.32 -22.65
C GLY A 210 3.15 2.20 -23.83
N PHE A 211 3.18 3.50 -23.64
CA PHE A 211 3.64 4.43 -24.67
C PHE A 211 5.12 4.17 -25.03
N VAL A 212 5.98 4.06 -24.01
CA VAL A 212 7.41 3.75 -24.21
C VAL A 212 7.61 2.38 -24.90
N SER A 213 6.84 1.37 -24.53
CA SER A 213 6.94 0.00 -25.06
C SER A 213 6.61 -0.13 -26.55
N ARG A 214 5.92 0.85 -27.16
CA ARG A 214 5.72 0.89 -28.63
C ARG A 214 7.05 0.93 -29.37
N TYR A 215 8.06 1.55 -28.75
CA TYR A 215 9.40 1.75 -29.32
C TYR A 215 10.41 0.72 -28.81
N SER A 216 9.96 -0.37 -28.16
CA SER A 216 10.87 -1.38 -27.62
C SER A 216 11.67 -2.10 -28.71
N PHE A 217 12.95 -2.36 -28.43
CA PHE A 217 13.88 -3.03 -29.34
C PHE A 217 13.62 -4.53 -29.38
N PHE A 218 13.45 -5.17 -28.23
CA PHE A 218 13.10 -6.58 -28.16
C PHE A 218 11.59 -6.72 -27.93
N LYS A 219 10.93 -7.45 -28.81
CA LYS A 219 9.47 -7.65 -28.77
C LYS A 219 9.05 -8.97 -29.42
N PRO A 220 7.89 -9.52 -29.04
CA PRO A 220 7.35 -10.68 -29.75
C PRO A 220 6.92 -10.25 -31.15
N VAL A 221 7.36 -10.99 -32.17
CA VAL A 221 7.04 -10.74 -33.58
C VAL A 221 6.43 -11.99 -34.15
N ILE A 222 5.38 -11.85 -34.95
CA ILE A 222 4.71 -12.92 -35.67
C ILE A 222 5.37 -13.03 -37.05
N ASP A 223 5.80 -14.24 -37.41
CA ASP A 223 6.27 -14.60 -38.73
C ASP A 223 5.04 -15.12 -39.52
N THR A 224 4.61 -14.34 -40.48
CA THR A 224 3.40 -14.64 -41.27
C THR A 224 3.55 -15.86 -42.17
N GLU A 225 4.79 -16.15 -42.60
CA GLU A 225 5.06 -17.32 -43.48
C GLU A 225 4.90 -18.64 -42.71
N LYS A 226 5.26 -18.66 -41.42
CA LYS A 226 5.12 -19.83 -40.55
C LYS A 226 3.77 -19.92 -39.83
N CYS A 227 2.97 -18.86 -39.90
CA CYS A 227 1.72 -18.76 -39.13
C CYS A 227 0.58 -19.50 -39.85
N ARG A 228 0.06 -20.56 -39.22
CA ARG A 228 -1.13 -21.30 -39.69
C ARG A 228 -2.46 -20.66 -39.27
N ASN A 229 -2.47 -19.48 -38.76
CA ASN A 229 -3.67 -18.73 -38.35
C ASN A 229 -4.60 -19.48 -37.35
N CYS A 230 -4.04 -20.36 -36.51
CA CYS A 230 -4.80 -21.18 -35.56
C CYS A 230 -5.39 -20.39 -34.36
N GLY A 231 -4.97 -19.14 -34.15
CA GLY A 231 -5.48 -18.23 -33.13
C GLY A 231 -5.12 -18.57 -31.68
N LEU A 232 -4.27 -19.59 -31.42
CA LEU A 232 -3.92 -20.01 -30.07
C LEU A 232 -3.23 -18.92 -29.25
N CYS A 233 -2.30 -18.17 -29.88
CA CYS A 233 -1.57 -17.07 -29.22
C CYS A 233 -2.50 -15.93 -28.77
N GLY A 234 -3.49 -15.57 -29.60
CA GLY A 234 -4.51 -14.58 -29.23
C GLY A 234 -5.40 -15.05 -28.09
N ARG A 235 -5.85 -16.30 -28.11
CA ARG A 235 -6.67 -16.91 -27.05
C ARG A 235 -5.93 -17.10 -25.73
N GLN A 236 -4.60 -17.14 -25.73
CA GLN A 236 -3.79 -17.22 -24.53
C GLN A 236 -3.27 -15.86 -24.06
N CYS A 237 -3.49 -14.80 -24.84
CA CYS A 237 -2.98 -13.47 -24.54
C CYS A 237 -3.78 -12.80 -23.42
N LYS A 238 -3.26 -12.79 -22.19
CA LYS A 238 -3.86 -12.12 -21.02
C LYS A 238 -4.05 -10.61 -21.19
N ALA A 239 -3.27 -10.00 -22.08
CA ALA A 239 -3.35 -8.56 -22.38
C ALA A 239 -4.35 -8.25 -23.49
N SER A 240 -4.92 -9.27 -24.16
CA SER A 240 -5.87 -9.13 -25.27
C SER A 240 -5.35 -8.22 -26.39
N CYS A 241 -4.03 -8.26 -26.64
CA CYS A 241 -3.32 -7.33 -27.52
C CYS A 241 -2.89 -7.93 -28.88
N ILE A 242 -3.22 -9.21 -29.16
CA ILE A 242 -2.84 -9.89 -30.39
C ILE A 242 -4.05 -9.98 -31.33
N ASN A 243 -4.01 -9.26 -32.45
CA ASN A 243 -4.98 -9.34 -33.50
C ASN A 243 -4.53 -10.43 -34.53
N MET A 244 -5.21 -11.56 -34.51
CA MET A 244 -4.87 -12.68 -35.39
C MET A 244 -5.34 -12.50 -36.84
N LYS A 245 -6.35 -11.63 -37.07
CA LYS A 245 -6.83 -11.36 -38.43
C LYS A 245 -5.81 -10.56 -39.23
N GLU A 246 -5.11 -9.63 -38.56
CA GLU A 246 -4.12 -8.73 -39.16
C GLU A 246 -2.67 -9.15 -38.82
N HIS A 247 -2.48 -10.23 -38.06
CA HIS A 247 -1.18 -10.70 -37.57
C HIS A 247 -0.40 -9.61 -36.80
N GLU A 248 -1.11 -8.69 -36.15
CA GLU A 248 -0.52 -7.58 -35.43
C GLU A 248 -0.56 -7.76 -33.91
N ILE A 249 0.45 -7.21 -33.24
CA ILE A 249 0.55 -7.16 -31.80
C ILE A 249 0.56 -5.69 -31.37
N ASP A 250 -0.42 -5.27 -30.56
CA ASP A 250 -0.41 -3.96 -29.93
C ASP A 250 0.61 -3.92 -28.78
N TYR A 251 1.80 -3.42 -29.07
CA TYR A 251 2.89 -3.34 -28.11
C TYR A 251 2.61 -2.35 -26.98
N SER A 252 1.69 -1.40 -27.14
CA SER A 252 1.29 -0.50 -26.06
C SER A 252 0.59 -1.23 -24.90
N ARG A 253 -0.01 -2.40 -25.18
CA ARG A 253 -0.70 -3.24 -24.19
C ARG A 253 0.03 -4.53 -23.88
N CYS A 254 0.98 -4.94 -24.71
CA CYS A 254 1.79 -6.12 -24.47
C CYS A 254 2.62 -5.97 -23.19
N VAL A 255 2.47 -6.88 -22.23
CA VAL A 255 3.19 -6.88 -20.96
C VAL A 255 4.43 -7.79 -20.96
N ALA A 256 4.88 -8.20 -22.13
CA ALA A 256 6.04 -9.09 -22.30
C ALA A 256 5.99 -10.36 -21.41
N CYS A 257 4.80 -10.99 -21.32
CA CYS A 257 4.60 -12.17 -20.44
C CYS A 257 5.13 -13.47 -21.05
N MET A 258 5.45 -13.49 -22.35
CA MET A 258 5.99 -14.61 -23.12
C MET A 258 5.04 -15.84 -23.21
N ASP A 259 3.76 -15.71 -22.84
CA ASP A 259 2.80 -16.83 -22.90
C ASP A 259 2.47 -17.21 -24.35
N CYS A 260 2.48 -16.24 -25.28
CA CYS A 260 2.24 -16.46 -26.72
C CYS A 260 3.34 -17.28 -27.40
N LEU A 261 4.59 -17.20 -26.93
CA LEU A 261 5.70 -17.98 -27.48
C LEU A 261 5.52 -19.49 -27.22
N GLU A 262 5.07 -19.85 -26.01
CA GLU A 262 4.81 -21.27 -25.68
C GLU A 262 3.50 -21.78 -26.27
N ALA A 263 2.55 -20.89 -26.59
CA ALA A 263 1.29 -21.27 -27.22
C ALA A 263 1.41 -21.58 -28.72
N CYS A 264 2.48 -21.09 -29.35
CA CYS A 264 2.71 -21.29 -30.78
C CYS A 264 3.48 -22.59 -31.04
N ASN A 265 2.79 -23.65 -31.45
CA ASN A 265 3.41 -24.95 -31.75
C ASN A 265 4.29 -24.89 -33.00
N GLU A 266 3.99 -23.99 -33.94
CA GLU A 266 4.72 -23.83 -35.22
C GLU A 266 5.97 -22.94 -35.08
N GLY A 267 6.22 -22.38 -33.89
CA GLY A 267 7.34 -21.46 -33.68
C GLY A 267 7.24 -20.14 -34.46
N ALA A 268 6.05 -19.81 -34.98
CA ALA A 268 5.82 -18.58 -35.74
C ALA A 268 5.93 -17.30 -34.92
N ILE A 269 5.93 -17.39 -33.56
CA ILE A 269 6.15 -16.23 -32.70
C ILE A 269 7.52 -16.34 -32.04
N SER A 270 8.35 -15.34 -32.27
CA SER A 270 9.68 -15.26 -31.70
C SER A 270 9.88 -13.91 -30.99
N TYR A 271 10.63 -13.93 -29.89
CA TYR A 271 11.05 -12.71 -29.18
C TYR A 271 12.41 -12.31 -29.75
N ARG A 272 12.42 -11.29 -30.60
CA ARG A 272 13.62 -10.90 -31.36
C ARG A 272 13.82 -9.40 -31.39
N PHE A 273 15.04 -8.98 -31.73
CA PHE A 273 15.36 -7.59 -31.99
C PHE A 273 14.59 -7.11 -33.24
N SER A 274 13.88 -5.99 -33.11
CA SER A 274 13.12 -5.39 -34.21
C SER A 274 13.18 -3.86 -34.06
N LEU A 275 13.79 -3.22 -35.03
CA LEU A 275 13.88 -1.76 -35.09
C LEU A 275 12.49 -1.14 -35.15
N PRO A 276 12.19 -0.12 -34.34
CA PRO A 276 10.85 0.50 -34.29
C PRO A 276 10.45 1.22 -35.59
N TRP A 277 11.38 1.49 -36.47
CA TRP A 277 11.20 2.33 -37.66
C TRP A 277 10.72 1.60 -38.92
N LYS A 278 10.73 0.27 -38.99
CA LYS A 278 10.18 -0.46 -40.12
C LYS A 278 8.70 -0.77 -39.94
N ARG A 279 7.84 0.25 -40.02
CA ARG A 279 6.44 0.07 -40.37
C ARG A 279 6.31 0.05 -41.88
N LYS A 280 5.89 -1.06 -42.47
CA LYS A 280 5.26 -1.05 -43.78
C LYS A 280 3.94 -0.31 -43.63
N ALA A 281 3.81 0.78 -44.38
CA ALA A 281 2.54 1.39 -44.67
C ALA A 281 1.74 0.42 -45.55
N GLU A 282 0.57 -0.01 -45.08
CA GLU A 282 -0.54 -0.40 -45.92
C GLU A 282 -1.80 -0.01 -45.15
N GLU A 283 -2.47 0.99 -45.71
CA GLU A 283 -3.81 1.44 -45.37
C GLU A 283 -4.83 0.40 -45.79
N GLY A 284 -5.87 0.20 -45.04
CA GLY A 284 -7.00 -0.65 -45.36
C GLY A 284 -8.12 -0.46 -44.33
N SER A 285 -9.02 0.41 -44.67
CA SER A 285 -10.28 0.82 -44.08
C SER A 285 -11.24 -0.34 -43.74
N THR A 286 -12.07 -0.06 -42.71
CA THR A 286 -13.52 -0.28 -42.53
C THR A 286 -14.03 -1.39 -41.64
N ASN A 287 -14.95 -0.87 -40.80
CA ASN A 287 -16.24 -1.33 -40.33
C ASN A 287 -16.39 -2.14 -39.04
N GLU A 288 -17.24 -1.53 -38.24
CA GLU A 288 -17.81 -2.01 -36.97
C GLU A 288 -18.81 -3.14 -37.20
N GLU A 289 -18.88 -4.07 -36.22
CA GLU A 289 -20.16 -4.68 -35.86
C GLU A 289 -20.18 -5.10 -34.40
N LYS A 290 -21.25 -4.71 -33.72
CA LYS A 290 -21.60 -4.96 -32.32
C LYS A 290 -22.30 -6.30 -32.18
N GLY A 291 -22.04 -7.03 -31.09
CA GLY A 291 -22.84 -8.17 -30.65
C GLY A 291 -22.79 -8.28 -29.11
N PRO A 292 -23.86 -8.72 -28.44
CA PRO A 292 -24.20 -8.32 -27.07
C PRO A 292 -23.62 -9.21 -25.98
N ALA A 293 -23.58 -8.62 -24.76
CA ALA A 293 -23.10 -9.24 -23.54
C ALA A 293 -24.23 -9.97 -22.80
N GLU A 294 -23.94 -11.13 -22.30
CA GLU A 294 -24.82 -11.89 -21.40
C GLU A 294 -24.24 -11.90 -19.95
N ASN A 295 -25.14 -11.59 -19.03
CA ASN A 295 -24.86 -11.44 -17.59
C ASN A 295 -25.16 -12.75 -16.86
N ASP A 296 -24.16 -13.34 -16.23
CA ASP A 296 -24.43 -14.29 -15.14
C ASP A 296 -23.24 -14.35 -14.16
N GLY A 297 -23.42 -13.79 -12.99
CA GLY A 297 -22.37 -13.77 -11.95
C GLY A 297 -22.69 -12.99 -10.68
N ARG A 298 -23.90 -12.48 -10.54
CA ARG A 298 -24.26 -11.59 -9.40
C ARG A 298 -24.50 -12.30 -8.06
N ARG A 299 -24.81 -13.59 -8.03
CA ARG A 299 -25.27 -14.28 -6.79
C ARG A 299 -24.13 -14.81 -5.92
N ALA A 300 -22.99 -15.22 -6.48
CA ALA A 300 -21.88 -15.77 -5.69
C ALA A 300 -21.04 -14.70 -4.95
N PHE A 301 -21.11 -13.43 -5.38
CA PHE A 301 -20.30 -12.34 -4.82
C PHE A 301 -20.87 -11.77 -3.52
N ILE A 302 -22.20 -11.73 -3.40
CA ILE A 302 -22.90 -11.14 -2.25
C ILE A 302 -22.73 -11.99 -0.98
N THR A 303 -22.66 -13.32 -1.13
CA THR A 303 -22.51 -14.24 0.02
C THR A 303 -21.11 -14.23 0.65
N ALA A 304 -20.05 -14.05 -0.15
CA ALA A 304 -18.69 -13.99 0.38
C ALA A 304 -18.41 -12.66 1.12
N ALA A 305 -18.95 -11.54 0.65
CA ALA A 305 -18.79 -10.25 1.31
C ALA A 305 -19.56 -10.17 2.64
N ALA A 306 -20.73 -10.78 2.72
CA ALA A 306 -21.56 -10.80 3.94
C ALA A 306 -20.92 -11.62 5.08
N LEU A 307 -20.21 -12.72 4.78
CA LEU A 307 -19.53 -13.55 5.77
C LEU A 307 -18.32 -12.88 6.42
N VAL A 308 -17.56 -12.07 5.66
CA VAL A 308 -16.39 -11.36 6.20
C VAL A 308 -16.78 -10.16 7.05
N THR A 309 -17.86 -9.47 6.69
CA THR A 309 -18.35 -8.31 7.46
C THR A 309 -19.02 -8.72 8.78
N SER A 310 -19.71 -9.87 8.82
CA SER A 310 -20.31 -10.38 10.04
C SER A 310 -19.28 -10.85 11.08
N ALA A 311 -18.18 -11.47 10.66
CA ALA A 311 -17.11 -11.91 11.55
C ALA A 311 -16.33 -10.72 12.17
N ALA A 312 -16.18 -9.61 11.46
CA ALA A 312 -15.54 -8.39 11.97
C ALA A 312 -16.44 -7.62 12.95
N ALA A 313 -17.75 -7.62 12.71
CA ALA A 313 -18.73 -6.95 13.59
C ALA A 313 -18.92 -7.66 14.94
N LEU A 314 -18.84 -8.99 14.95
CA LEU A 314 -18.98 -9.77 16.18
C LEU A 314 -17.81 -9.61 17.15
N LYS A 315 -16.61 -9.29 16.65
CA LYS A 315 -15.41 -9.06 17.49
C LYS A 315 -15.34 -7.67 18.14
N SER A 316 -16.14 -6.71 17.69
CA SER A 316 -16.15 -5.35 18.24
C SER A 316 -16.97 -5.18 19.51
N GLN A 317 -17.67 -6.22 19.97
CA GLN A 317 -18.55 -6.18 21.14
C GLN A 317 -18.02 -6.89 22.39
N GLU A 318 -16.82 -7.47 22.36
CA GLU A 318 -16.21 -7.99 23.59
C GLU A 318 -15.82 -6.83 24.51
N ILE A 319 -16.62 -6.56 25.52
CA ILE A 319 -16.29 -5.67 26.63
C ILE A 319 -15.17 -6.32 27.42
N LYS A 320 -13.94 -5.84 27.23
CA LYS A 320 -12.80 -6.26 28.04
C LYS A 320 -13.06 -5.86 29.50
N ARG A 321 -12.96 -6.80 30.44
CA ARG A 321 -13.00 -6.56 31.87
C ARG A 321 -11.61 -6.73 32.46
N ASP A 322 -11.26 -5.92 33.46
CA ASP A 322 -9.98 -5.96 34.16
C ASP A 322 -10.04 -7.05 35.21
N GLY A 323 -9.85 -8.24 35.05
CA GLY A 323 -9.85 -9.29 36.12
C GLY A 323 -10.92 -9.14 37.22
N GLY A 324 -11.67 -8.02 37.26
CA GLY A 324 -12.80 -7.69 38.12
C GLY A 324 -14.10 -7.53 37.32
N LEU A 325 -15.05 -6.79 37.86
CA LEU A 325 -16.37 -6.56 37.25
C LEU A 325 -16.43 -5.26 36.41
N ALA A 326 -15.40 -4.41 36.48
CA ALA A 326 -15.39 -3.13 35.78
C ALA A 326 -15.07 -3.25 34.30
N PRO A 327 -15.82 -2.58 33.40
CA PRO A 327 -15.50 -2.53 31.99
C PRO A 327 -14.25 -1.67 31.75
N VAL A 328 -13.28 -2.20 30.99
CA VAL A 328 -12.11 -1.43 30.58
C VAL A 328 -12.50 -0.48 29.45
N ILE A 329 -12.57 0.82 29.77
CA ILE A 329 -12.85 1.87 28.77
C ILE A 329 -11.61 2.06 27.90
N GLY A 330 -11.74 1.77 26.59
CA GLY A 330 -10.67 1.98 25.62
C GLY A 330 -10.32 3.46 25.47
N LYS A 331 -9.05 3.76 25.22
CA LYS A 331 -8.59 5.09 24.89
C LYS A 331 -9.04 5.48 23.48
N LYS A 332 -9.48 6.71 23.30
CA LYS A 332 -9.82 7.30 22.00
C LYS A 332 -8.80 8.37 21.64
N ALA A 333 -8.52 8.51 20.33
CA ALA A 333 -7.73 9.63 19.85
C ALA A 333 -8.50 10.94 20.04
N PRO A 334 -7.85 12.01 20.52
CA PRO A 334 -8.45 13.33 20.52
C PRO A 334 -8.60 13.86 19.09
N GLU A 335 -9.55 14.75 18.88
CA GLU A 335 -9.61 15.57 17.66
C GLU A 335 -8.45 16.58 17.72
N ARG A 336 -7.68 16.68 16.64
CA ARG A 336 -6.53 17.57 16.51
C ARG A 336 -6.78 18.61 15.44
N GLY A 337 -6.34 19.84 15.68
CA GLY A 337 -6.40 20.90 14.67
C GLY A 337 -5.50 20.59 13.47
N THR A 338 -4.31 20.03 13.72
CA THR A 338 -3.38 19.55 12.69
C THR A 338 -3.02 18.09 12.93
N ALA A 339 -3.18 17.25 11.92
CA ALA A 339 -2.84 15.83 12.01
C ALA A 339 -1.32 15.66 12.18
N LEU A 340 -0.96 14.72 13.06
CA LEU A 340 0.45 14.42 13.35
C LEU A 340 1.06 13.58 12.23
N THR A 341 2.19 14.04 11.71
CA THR A 341 2.96 13.33 10.68
C THR A 341 4.29 12.82 11.23
N PRO A 342 4.88 11.74 10.66
CA PRO A 342 6.10 11.14 11.17
C PRO A 342 7.30 12.10 11.13
N ALA A 343 8.22 11.98 12.09
CA ALA A 343 9.49 12.71 12.05
C ALA A 343 10.24 12.41 10.74
N GLY A 344 10.77 13.44 10.10
CA GLY A 344 11.39 13.37 8.76
C GLY A 344 10.45 13.71 7.60
N SER A 345 9.14 13.92 7.83
CA SER A 345 8.20 14.33 6.79
C SER A 345 8.22 15.83 6.47
N SER A 346 9.02 16.62 7.17
CA SER A 346 9.16 18.09 7.05
C SER A 346 7.90 18.89 7.40
N GLY A 347 6.74 18.26 7.53
CA GLY A 347 5.47 18.87 7.91
C GLY A 347 4.27 18.27 7.19
N HIS A 348 3.09 18.74 7.56
CA HIS A 348 1.79 18.24 7.11
C HIS A 348 1.65 18.30 5.58
N ARG A 349 1.80 19.49 5.00
CA ARG A 349 1.60 19.71 3.55
C ARG A 349 2.54 18.88 2.69
N HIS A 350 3.84 18.91 3.00
CA HIS A 350 4.84 18.13 2.26
C HIS A 350 4.55 16.64 2.31
N PHE A 351 4.20 16.13 3.51
CA PHE A 351 3.92 14.71 3.69
C PHE A 351 2.77 14.23 2.83
N TYR A 352 1.63 14.88 2.90
CA TYR A 352 0.43 14.44 2.18
C TYR A 352 0.50 14.64 0.67
N GLN A 353 1.31 15.58 0.18
CA GLN A 353 1.56 15.73 -1.25
C GLN A 353 2.44 14.62 -1.83
N HIS A 354 3.40 14.09 -1.06
CA HIS A 354 4.34 13.06 -1.52
C HIS A 354 3.92 11.64 -1.13
N CYS A 355 3.00 11.50 -0.18
CA CYS A 355 2.59 10.18 0.32
C CYS A 355 1.64 9.48 -0.65
N THR A 356 2.04 8.29 -1.12
CA THR A 356 1.22 7.44 -2.00
C THR A 356 0.23 6.54 -1.25
N ALA A 357 0.09 6.67 0.06
CA ALA A 357 -0.74 5.79 0.90
C ALA A 357 -0.49 4.29 0.69
N CYS A 358 0.75 3.89 0.43
CA CYS A 358 1.12 2.48 0.26
C CYS A 358 1.09 1.69 1.58
N GLN A 359 1.05 2.37 2.73
CA GLN A 359 0.97 1.81 4.08
C GLN A 359 2.16 0.94 4.51
N LEU A 360 3.28 1.00 3.82
CA LEU A 360 4.48 0.26 4.20
C LEU A 360 5.01 0.71 5.58
N CYS A 361 5.04 2.03 5.85
CA CYS A 361 5.41 2.58 7.16
C CYS A 361 4.43 2.18 8.27
N VAL A 362 3.14 2.01 7.93
CA VAL A 362 2.11 1.53 8.87
C VAL A 362 2.33 0.07 9.26
N SER A 363 2.74 -0.77 8.29
CA SER A 363 3.08 -2.18 8.55
C SER A 363 4.37 -2.32 9.35
N ALA A 364 5.37 -1.49 9.09
CA ALA A 364 6.67 -1.55 9.74
C ALA A 364 6.74 -0.86 11.11
N CYS A 365 5.68 -0.15 11.53
CA CYS A 365 5.66 0.52 12.83
C CYS A 365 5.49 -0.48 13.97
N PRO A 366 6.54 -0.76 14.79
CA PRO A 366 6.46 -1.79 15.83
C PRO A 366 5.61 -1.37 17.04
N TYR A 367 5.31 -0.08 17.16
CA TYR A 367 4.56 0.47 18.29
C TYR A 367 3.10 0.80 17.95
N GLY A 368 2.64 0.46 16.73
CA GLY A 368 1.26 0.69 16.32
C GLY A 368 0.81 2.16 16.28
N VAL A 369 1.76 3.09 16.21
CA VAL A 369 1.51 4.54 16.23
C VAL A 369 0.96 5.04 14.89
N LEU A 370 1.43 4.48 13.77
CA LEU A 370 0.98 4.87 12.45
C LEU A 370 -0.29 4.12 12.06
N ARG A 371 -1.30 4.86 11.67
CA ARG A 371 -2.57 4.31 11.15
C ARG A 371 -3.03 5.10 9.92
N PRO A 372 -3.84 4.51 9.05
CA PRO A 372 -4.45 5.24 7.94
C PRO A 372 -5.45 6.27 8.44
N SER A 373 -5.36 7.51 7.93
CA SER A 373 -6.29 8.58 8.22
C SER A 373 -7.69 8.27 7.69
N THR A 374 -8.68 8.78 8.41
CA THR A 374 -10.11 8.69 8.05
C THR A 374 -10.66 10.02 7.52
N ALA A 375 -9.91 11.11 7.62
CA ALA A 375 -10.27 12.40 7.07
C ALA A 375 -10.29 12.35 5.53
N LEU A 376 -11.24 13.01 4.88
CA LEU A 376 -11.48 12.90 3.44
C LEU A 376 -10.32 13.41 2.59
N ASP A 377 -9.67 14.48 3.02
CA ASP A 377 -8.51 15.12 2.36
C ASP A 377 -7.26 14.25 2.41
N THR A 378 -7.05 13.53 3.51
CA THR A 378 -5.88 12.69 3.76
C THR A 378 -6.22 11.19 3.81
N LEU A 379 -7.35 10.80 3.26
CA LEU A 379 -7.91 9.45 3.34
C LEU A 379 -6.88 8.38 2.92
N MET A 380 -6.74 7.34 3.75
CA MET A 380 -5.80 6.22 3.61
C MET A 380 -4.32 6.57 3.80
N GLN A 381 -3.94 7.84 3.81
CA GLN A 381 -2.57 8.26 4.08
C GLN A 381 -2.26 8.10 5.58
N PRO A 382 -1.02 7.76 5.96
CA PRO A 382 -0.69 7.52 7.36
C PRO A 382 -0.75 8.80 8.22
N GLU A 383 -1.30 8.68 9.41
CA GLU A 383 -1.23 9.68 10.48
C GLU A 383 -0.74 9.02 11.77
N MET A 384 -0.24 9.81 12.72
CA MET A 384 0.18 9.30 14.02
C MET A 384 -0.97 9.39 15.03
N SER A 385 -1.18 8.31 15.77
CA SER A 385 -2.14 8.23 16.88
C SER A 385 -1.52 7.49 18.05
N TYR A 386 -1.77 8.01 19.26
CA TYR A 386 -1.15 7.51 20.48
C TYR A 386 -2.09 6.68 21.35
N GLU A 387 -3.18 6.17 20.80
CA GLU A 387 -4.10 5.32 21.56
C GLU A 387 -3.46 4.01 22.04
N ARG A 388 -2.63 3.38 21.19
CA ARG A 388 -2.06 2.06 21.46
C ARG A 388 -0.58 2.05 21.79
N GLY A 389 0.11 3.11 21.49
CA GLY A 389 1.55 3.25 21.73
C GLY A 389 2.02 4.66 21.50
N TYR A 390 3.31 4.91 21.67
CA TYR A 390 3.94 6.20 21.43
C TYR A 390 5.20 6.06 20.58
N CYS A 391 5.61 7.13 19.93
CA CYS A 391 6.77 7.14 19.04
C CYS A 391 8.07 7.22 19.85
N ARG A 392 8.84 6.14 19.93
CA ARG A 392 10.10 6.14 20.68
C ARG A 392 11.17 6.95 19.95
N PRO A 393 11.96 7.79 20.67
CA PRO A 393 13.01 8.63 20.08
C PRO A 393 14.03 7.84 19.26
N GLY A 394 14.45 6.67 19.74
CA GLY A 394 15.44 5.83 19.07
C GLY A 394 14.93 5.02 17.87
N CYS A 395 13.65 5.14 17.45
CA CYS A 395 13.08 4.37 16.35
C CYS A 395 12.97 5.21 15.08
N THR A 396 13.65 4.81 14.00
CA THR A 396 13.67 5.49 12.68
C THR A 396 13.03 4.66 11.56
N LYS A 397 12.42 3.51 11.87
CA LYS A 397 11.95 2.52 10.88
C LYS A 397 11.07 3.09 9.76
N CYS A 398 10.12 3.98 10.07
CA CYS A 398 9.24 4.58 9.05
C CYS A 398 10.01 5.45 8.02
N SER A 399 11.08 6.14 8.45
CA SER A 399 11.93 6.96 7.58
C SER A 399 12.86 6.13 6.71
N GLU A 400 13.30 4.97 7.19
CA GLU A 400 14.19 4.06 6.46
C GLU A 400 13.51 3.39 5.27
N ILE A 401 12.20 3.12 5.39
CA ILE A 401 11.47 2.30 4.42
C ILE A 401 10.58 3.09 3.46
N CYS A 402 10.35 4.39 3.69
CA CYS A 402 9.48 5.18 2.82
C CYS A 402 10.01 5.20 1.37
N PRO A 403 9.27 4.63 0.39
CA PRO A 403 9.76 4.53 -0.97
C PRO A 403 9.53 5.80 -1.79
N ALA A 404 8.56 6.65 -1.37
CA ALA A 404 8.14 7.86 -2.08
C ALA A 404 8.85 9.13 -1.61
N GLY A 405 9.75 9.03 -0.60
CA GLY A 405 10.43 10.19 -0.04
C GLY A 405 9.55 11.13 0.80
N ALA A 406 8.27 10.77 1.03
CA ALA A 406 7.37 11.53 1.89
C ALA A 406 7.89 11.63 3.33
N ILE A 407 8.64 10.63 3.78
CA ILE A 407 9.41 10.62 5.03
C ILE A 407 10.88 10.52 4.64
N ARG A 408 11.65 11.57 4.87
CA ARG A 408 13.10 11.59 4.64
C ARG A 408 13.80 10.67 5.64
N LYS A 409 14.81 9.96 5.20
CA LYS A 409 15.65 9.16 6.10
C LYS A 409 16.37 10.08 7.08
N ILE A 410 16.21 9.82 8.36
CA ILE A 410 16.81 10.57 9.48
C ILE A 410 17.59 9.65 10.38
N SER A 411 18.61 10.17 11.04
CA SER A 411 19.34 9.47 12.09
C SER A 411 18.56 9.49 13.42
N ARG A 412 19.02 8.76 14.42
CA ARG A 412 18.42 8.77 15.77
C ARG A 412 18.62 10.11 16.45
N GLU A 413 19.78 10.72 16.26
CA GLU A 413 20.16 12.02 16.79
C GLU A 413 19.26 13.11 16.16
N GLU A 414 19.15 13.15 14.83
CA GLU A 414 18.25 14.08 14.14
C GLU A 414 16.80 13.94 14.60
N LYS A 415 16.33 12.70 14.83
CA LYS A 415 14.97 12.49 15.30
C LYS A 415 14.71 13.10 16.67
N SER A 416 15.69 13.07 17.55
CA SER A 416 15.56 13.62 18.91
C SER A 416 15.45 15.14 18.92
N SER A 417 15.91 15.81 17.86
CA SER A 417 15.82 17.28 17.70
C SER A 417 14.61 17.73 16.88
N ILE A 418 13.86 16.81 16.24
CA ILE A 418 12.71 17.18 15.41
C ILE A 418 11.45 17.26 16.25
N GLN A 419 10.85 18.44 16.29
CA GLN A 419 9.52 18.68 16.86
C GLN A 419 8.45 18.46 15.81
N ILE A 420 7.65 17.41 15.98
CA ILE A 420 6.47 17.11 15.12
C ILE A 420 5.18 17.77 15.62
N GLY A 421 5.21 18.23 16.86
CA GLY A 421 4.10 18.85 17.57
C GLY A 421 4.47 19.09 19.02
N HIS A 422 3.54 19.60 19.82
CA HIS A 422 3.73 19.85 21.24
C HIS A 422 2.54 19.31 22.05
N ALA A 423 2.81 18.96 23.30
CA ALA A 423 1.77 18.47 24.20
C ALA A 423 0.94 19.63 24.77
N VAL A 424 -0.36 19.44 24.85
CA VAL A 424 -1.35 20.36 25.45
C VAL A 424 -2.05 19.64 26.58
N VAL A 425 -2.19 20.32 27.74
CA VAL A 425 -2.82 19.78 28.94
C VAL A 425 -4.22 20.38 29.11
N ASN A 426 -5.22 19.50 29.28
CA ASN A 426 -6.54 19.87 29.75
C ASN A 426 -6.63 19.51 31.24
N LEU A 427 -6.56 20.51 32.10
CA LEU A 427 -6.57 20.31 33.56
C LEU A 427 -7.92 19.79 34.07
N ASP A 428 -9.05 20.11 33.43
CA ASP A 428 -10.37 19.62 33.82
C ASP A 428 -10.50 18.11 33.69
N MET A 429 -9.77 17.54 32.74
CA MET A 429 -9.71 16.10 32.54
C MET A 429 -8.60 15.39 33.30
N CYS A 430 -7.67 16.17 33.90
CA CYS A 430 -6.56 15.62 34.65
C CYS A 430 -7.04 15.05 35.99
N ILE A 431 -6.72 13.77 36.25
CA ILE A 431 -7.15 13.08 37.50
C ILE A 431 -6.61 13.76 38.76
N VAL A 432 -5.47 14.48 38.69
CA VAL A 432 -4.94 15.27 39.79
C VAL A 432 -5.89 16.40 40.17
N ASN A 433 -6.45 17.07 39.15
CA ASN A 433 -7.35 18.20 39.35
C ASN A 433 -8.81 17.74 39.57
N ARG A 434 -9.25 16.74 38.83
CA ARG A 434 -10.63 16.24 38.84
C ARG A 434 -10.93 15.36 40.06
N ASP A 435 -10.03 14.40 40.35
CA ASP A 435 -10.26 13.34 41.32
C ASP A 435 -9.38 13.47 42.57
N ASP A 436 -8.57 14.55 42.66
CA ASP A 436 -7.59 14.85 43.72
C ASP A 436 -6.60 13.70 44.02
N VAL A 437 -6.24 12.94 42.95
CA VAL A 437 -5.34 11.79 43.05
C VAL A 437 -3.93 12.19 42.62
N GLN A 438 -2.91 11.81 43.36
CA GLN A 438 -1.53 12.07 42.98
C GLN A 438 -1.16 11.31 41.71
N CYS A 439 -0.66 12.03 40.72
CA CYS A 439 -0.19 11.47 39.46
C CYS A 439 1.02 12.24 38.95
N GLY A 440 1.86 11.60 38.16
CA GLY A 440 3.04 12.20 37.53
C GLY A 440 3.46 11.47 36.27
N ASN A 441 2.59 10.59 35.77
CA ASN A 441 2.91 9.70 34.64
C ASN A 441 3.41 10.43 33.39
N CYS A 442 2.81 11.57 33.06
CA CYS A 442 3.20 12.34 31.86
C CYS A 442 4.63 12.90 31.99
N ALA A 443 5.02 13.41 33.18
CA ALA A 443 6.36 13.93 33.42
C ALA A 443 7.40 12.80 33.52
N CYS A 444 7.08 11.74 34.29
CA CYS A 444 7.99 10.61 34.52
C CYS A 444 8.40 9.91 33.20
N HIS A 445 7.51 9.83 32.23
CA HIS A 445 7.74 9.15 30.98
C HIS A 445 8.07 10.08 29.81
N CYS A 446 8.30 11.37 30.07
CA CYS A 446 8.67 12.32 29.02
C CYS A 446 10.15 12.14 28.63
N PRO A 447 10.48 11.61 27.43
CA PRO A 447 11.86 11.36 27.05
C PRO A 447 12.66 12.65 26.79
N ALA A 448 11.97 13.76 26.50
CA ALA A 448 12.57 15.07 26.27
C ALA A 448 12.67 15.91 27.56
N GLY A 449 12.13 15.43 28.69
CA GLY A 449 12.07 16.21 29.94
C GLY A 449 11.30 17.53 29.80
N ALA A 450 10.33 17.58 28.88
CA ALA A 450 9.56 18.77 28.57
C ALA A 450 8.37 19.02 29.51
N ILE A 451 8.15 18.14 30.50
CA ILE A 451 7.01 18.24 31.40
C ILE A 451 7.52 18.32 32.83
N SER A 452 7.22 19.41 33.50
CA SER A 452 7.51 19.64 34.92
C SER A 452 6.23 19.53 35.75
N MET A 453 6.37 19.11 37.00
CA MET A 453 5.27 19.01 37.97
C MET A 453 5.37 20.16 38.96
N ILE A 454 4.45 21.10 38.87
CA ILE A 454 4.39 22.26 39.78
C ILE A 454 3.23 22.12 40.78
N PRO A 455 3.29 22.70 42.00
CA PRO A 455 2.15 22.72 42.91
C PRO A 455 0.93 23.35 42.25
N ARG A 456 -0.27 22.79 42.46
CA ARG A 456 -1.54 23.35 41.95
C ARG A 456 -1.83 24.70 42.56
N ASP A 457 -1.55 24.82 43.87
CA ASP A 457 -1.59 26.08 44.62
C ASP A 457 -0.16 26.55 44.87
N PRO A 458 0.24 27.72 44.34
CA PRO A 458 1.60 28.25 44.54
C PRO A 458 1.94 28.52 46.01
N ASP A 459 0.96 28.85 46.84
CA ASP A 459 1.13 29.21 48.25
C ASP A 459 1.20 27.97 49.15
N ASP A 460 0.63 26.84 48.72
CA ASP A 460 0.71 25.56 49.44
C ASP A 460 1.66 24.57 48.77
N LYS A 461 2.90 24.49 49.30
CA LYS A 461 3.91 23.52 48.82
C LYS A 461 3.50 22.06 49.00
N LYS A 462 2.47 21.76 49.79
CA LYS A 462 1.91 20.41 49.98
C LYS A 462 0.76 20.13 49.03
N SER A 463 0.31 21.11 48.25
CA SER A 463 -0.74 20.92 47.26
C SER A 463 -0.35 19.88 46.19
N ARG A 464 -1.36 19.25 45.59
CA ARG A 464 -1.12 18.30 44.50
C ARG A 464 -0.38 18.97 43.36
N LYS A 465 0.54 18.24 42.71
CA LYS A 465 1.33 18.75 41.59
C LYS A 465 0.63 18.51 40.28
N ILE A 466 0.46 19.56 39.50
CA ILE A 466 -0.09 19.51 38.13
C ILE A 466 1.01 19.58 37.08
N PRO A 467 0.81 18.98 35.89
CA PRO A 467 1.79 19.01 34.80
C PRO A 467 1.78 20.36 34.09
N VAL A 468 2.96 20.89 33.82
CA VAL A 468 3.20 22.05 32.94
C VAL A 468 4.15 21.62 31.85
N VAL A 469 3.80 21.93 30.61
CA VAL A 469 4.57 21.56 29.42
C VAL A 469 5.42 22.72 28.95
N ASP A 470 6.68 22.44 28.69
CA ASP A 470 7.57 23.33 27.97
C ASP A 470 7.46 22.99 26.46
N PRO A 471 6.79 23.84 25.65
CA PRO A 471 6.57 23.58 24.26
C PRO A 471 7.86 23.57 23.42
N GLU A 472 8.91 24.29 23.87
CA GLU A 472 10.17 24.39 23.12
C GLU A 472 10.99 23.11 23.23
N ARG A 473 10.86 22.38 24.33
CA ARG A 473 11.53 21.09 24.54
C ARG A 473 10.73 19.88 24.08
N CYS A 474 9.42 20.05 23.84
CA CYS A 474 8.54 18.94 23.52
C CYS A 474 8.70 18.48 22.07
N ILE A 475 9.14 17.25 21.85
CA ILE A 475 9.30 16.66 20.51
C ILE A 475 8.00 16.06 19.91
N GLY A 476 6.88 16.07 20.66
CA GLY A 476 5.61 15.54 20.17
C GLY A 476 5.51 14.02 20.11
N CYS A 477 6.32 13.27 20.84
CA CYS A 477 6.40 11.80 20.75
C CYS A 477 5.16 11.04 21.24
N GLY A 478 4.26 11.67 22.00
CA GLY A 478 3.00 11.11 22.49
C GLY A 478 3.11 10.15 23.68
N ALA A 479 4.26 10.06 24.35
CA ALA A 479 4.40 9.21 25.54
C ALA A 479 3.45 9.66 26.66
N CYS A 480 3.35 10.97 26.90
CA CYS A 480 2.44 11.55 27.87
C CYS A 480 0.96 11.27 27.55
N GLU A 481 0.57 11.37 26.27
CA GLU A 481 -0.79 11.06 25.83
C GLU A 481 -1.10 9.56 25.98
N ASN A 482 -0.20 8.70 25.53
CA ASN A 482 -0.42 7.25 25.59
C ASN A 482 -0.51 6.72 27.03
N LEU A 483 0.33 7.23 27.93
CA LEU A 483 0.43 6.74 29.31
C LEU A 483 -0.51 7.48 30.28
N CYS A 484 -1.21 8.52 29.83
CA CYS A 484 -2.21 9.21 30.64
C CYS A 484 -3.31 8.23 31.08
N PRO A 485 -3.67 8.16 32.37
CA PRO A 485 -4.70 7.26 32.87
C PRO A 485 -6.14 7.74 32.59
N SER A 486 -6.35 9.01 32.25
CA SER A 486 -7.67 9.54 31.92
C SER A 486 -8.31 8.82 30.72
N ARG A 487 -9.61 8.54 30.81
CA ARG A 487 -10.41 7.81 29.81
C ARG A 487 -11.77 8.49 29.60
N PRO A 488 -12.41 8.44 28.41
CA PRO A 488 -11.89 7.83 27.17
C PRO A 488 -10.80 8.66 26.49
N LEU A 489 -10.74 9.97 26.73
CA LEU A 489 -9.73 10.88 26.22
C LEU A 489 -8.61 11.09 27.25
N SER A 490 -7.40 11.30 26.76
CA SER A 490 -6.27 11.67 27.60
C SER A 490 -6.36 13.13 28.01
N ALA A 491 -6.07 13.43 29.28
CA ALA A 491 -6.00 14.80 29.79
C ALA A 491 -4.83 15.62 29.22
N ILE A 492 -3.85 14.94 28.64
CA ILE A 492 -2.74 15.53 27.90
C ILE A 492 -2.67 14.87 26.54
N HIS A 493 -2.62 15.67 25.48
CA HIS A 493 -2.55 15.20 24.12
C HIS A 493 -1.57 16.03 23.30
N VAL A 494 -1.15 15.53 22.15
CA VAL A 494 -0.19 16.20 21.28
C VAL A 494 -0.93 16.85 20.11
N GLU A 495 -0.71 18.15 19.92
CA GLU A 495 -1.13 18.90 18.73
C GLU A 495 -0.01 18.92 17.69
N GLY A 496 -0.34 18.71 16.41
CA GLY A 496 0.62 18.68 15.32
C GLY A 496 1.09 20.08 14.90
N HIS A 497 2.32 20.18 14.42
CA HIS A 497 2.80 21.38 13.75
C HIS A 497 2.58 21.24 12.23
N GLU A 498 2.14 22.31 11.57
CA GLU A 498 2.05 22.35 10.09
C GLU A 498 3.42 22.14 9.46
N MET A 499 4.46 22.74 10.02
CA MET A 499 5.86 22.52 9.66
C MET A 499 6.62 22.00 10.87
N HIS A 500 7.39 20.93 10.68
CA HIS A 500 8.24 20.42 11.75
C HIS A 500 9.36 21.42 12.06
N ARG A 501 9.68 21.55 13.34
CA ARG A 501 10.74 22.43 13.84
C ARG A 501 11.93 21.58 14.25
N THR A 502 13.11 22.18 14.27
CA THR A 502 14.33 21.58 14.85
C THR A 502 14.70 22.37 16.11
N ILE A 503 14.91 21.66 17.22
CA ILE A 503 15.35 22.19 18.52
C ILE A 503 16.82 21.90 18.74
#